data_2281280450cfc13706dea33199fa5c29
#
_entry.id   2281280450cfc13706dea33199fa5c29
#
_cell.length_a   1.000
_cell.length_b   1.000
_cell.length_c   1.000
_cell.angle_alpha   90.00
_cell.angle_beta   90.00
_cell.angle_gamma   90.00
#
_symmetry.space_group_name_H-M   'P 1'
#
loop_
_entity.id
_entity.type
_entity.pdbx_description
1 polymer ?
#
loop_
_entity_poly.entity_id
_entity_poly.type
_entity_poly.pdbx_seq_one_letter_code
_entity_poly.pdbx_strand_id
1 'polypeptide(L)'
;PDYVDLFFVHGIRGIGEMESSLKSWAHNMKKAGKIKLFGFSTHSNMEECLEGAAKLPWVDGIMFTYNYRLMHEPRMKAAVQACYDAGIGLTAMKTQGGGPVKSDTESEIKMAGRFMQKGFSDNQAKLMAVWQDKRIASICSQMPNLTILATNAAAAVEQTRLSKSDHALLARYAKETSGDYCAGCERLCSEVLPKRVPISDVMRCLMYFHSYQDFGLARSTFETLPT
;
A
#
# COMPACT_ATOMS: atom_id res chain seq x y z
N PRO A 1 -0.30 25.87 -13.25
CA PRO A 1 -1.74 25.74 -13.01
C PRO A 1 -2.10 26.44 -11.70
N ASP A 2 -3.29 27.04 -11.63
CA ASP A 2 -3.74 27.80 -10.46
C ASP A 2 -4.46 26.91 -9.43
N TYR A 3 -4.58 25.62 -9.70
CA TYR A 3 -5.23 24.61 -8.87
C TYR A 3 -4.54 23.25 -8.99
N VAL A 4 -4.87 22.34 -8.07
CA VAL A 4 -4.52 20.92 -8.14
C VAL A 4 -5.81 20.08 -8.16
N ASP A 5 -5.80 18.97 -8.90
CA ASP A 5 -6.99 18.10 -9.01
C ASP A 5 -7.24 17.34 -7.71
N LEU A 6 -6.22 16.82 -7.08
CA LEU A 6 -6.33 16.05 -5.84
C LEU A 6 -5.21 16.44 -4.88
N PHE A 7 -5.57 16.86 -3.67
CA PHE A 7 -4.65 17.20 -2.61
C PHE A 7 -4.70 16.16 -1.49
N PHE A 8 -3.54 15.65 -1.09
CA PHE A 8 -3.42 14.70 0.01
C PHE A 8 -2.69 15.29 1.21
N VAL A 9 -3.26 15.08 2.41
CA VAL A 9 -2.47 15.14 3.66
C VAL A 9 -1.58 13.91 3.69
N HIS A 10 -0.27 14.11 3.88
CA HIS A 10 0.70 13.04 3.77
C HIS A 10 0.88 12.28 5.09
N GLY A 11 0.74 10.94 5.02
CA GLY A 11 1.26 10.04 6.02
C GLY A 11 0.53 10.04 7.36
N ILE A 12 -0.81 10.17 7.38
CA ILE A 12 -1.57 10.05 8.64
C ILE A 12 -1.35 8.67 9.27
N ARG A 13 -1.30 8.62 10.59
CA ARG A 13 -1.13 7.39 11.38
C ARG A 13 -2.44 6.89 12.00
N GLY A 14 -3.46 7.73 12.05
CA GLY A 14 -4.79 7.39 12.55
C GLY A 14 -5.85 8.34 12.03
N ILE A 15 -7.09 7.87 11.96
CA ILE A 15 -8.21 8.65 11.42
C ILE A 15 -8.53 9.89 12.25
N GLY A 16 -8.14 9.91 13.53
CA GLY A 16 -8.30 11.07 14.41
C GLY A 16 -7.55 12.32 13.95
N GLU A 17 -6.52 12.17 13.09
CA GLU A 17 -5.82 13.30 12.49
C GLU A 17 -6.68 14.05 11.45
N MET A 18 -7.77 13.43 10.98
CA MET A 18 -8.74 14.04 10.06
C MET A 18 -9.74 14.91 10.83
N GLU A 19 -9.24 15.96 11.46
CA GLU A 19 -9.99 16.84 12.36
C GLU A 19 -10.94 17.83 11.64
N SER A 20 -11.83 18.45 12.41
CA SER A 20 -12.80 19.44 11.91
C SER A 20 -12.15 20.68 11.29
N SER A 21 -10.99 21.08 11.79
CA SER A 21 -10.17 22.18 11.24
C SER A 21 -9.75 21.87 9.81
N LEU A 22 -9.28 20.65 9.56
CA LEU A 22 -8.86 20.18 8.25
C LEU A 22 -10.04 20.05 7.28
N LYS A 23 -11.21 19.61 7.78
CA LYS A 23 -12.46 19.60 7.01
C LYS A 23 -12.82 21.00 6.53
N SER A 24 -12.76 21.99 7.43
CA SER A 24 -13.07 23.39 7.12
C SER A 24 -12.09 23.95 6.09
N TRP A 25 -10.81 23.66 6.26
CA TRP A 25 -9.77 24.05 5.30
C TRP A 25 -10.03 23.45 3.92
N ALA A 26 -10.26 22.13 3.83
CA ALA A 26 -10.52 21.44 2.57
C ALA A 26 -11.75 22.02 1.86
N HIS A 27 -12.84 22.29 2.59
CA HIS A 27 -14.03 22.92 2.05
C HIS A 27 -13.73 24.31 1.47
N ASN A 28 -13.00 25.15 2.20
CA ASN A 28 -12.61 26.49 1.76
C ASN A 28 -11.73 26.44 0.51
N MET A 29 -10.77 25.51 0.44
CA MET A 29 -9.90 25.34 -0.73
C MET A 29 -10.67 24.83 -1.96
N LYS A 30 -11.61 23.90 -1.79
CA LYS A 30 -12.53 23.48 -2.85
C LYS A 30 -13.38 24.66 -3.34
N LYS A 31 -13.98 25.43 -2.43
CA LYS A 31 -14.79 26.62 -2.76
C LYS A 31 -13.98 27.70 -3.47
N ALA A 32 -12.72 27.89 -3.10
CA ALA A 32 -11.80 28.83 -3.77
C ALA A 32 -11.26 28.32 -5.10
N GLY A 33 -11.62 27.11 -5.53
CA GLY A 33 -11.16 26.49 -6.78
C GLY A 33 -9.66 26.11 -6.77
N LYS A 34 -9.03 26.03 -5.58
CA LYS A 34 -7.61 25.69 -5.45
C LYS A 34 -7.34 24.18 -5.46
N ILE A 35 -8.30 23.40 -5.02
CA ILE A 35 -8.29 21.94 -5.12
C ILE A 35 -9.65 21.46 -5.62
N LYS A 36 -9.70 20.37 -6.35
CA LYS A 36 -10.97 19.73 -6.75
C LYS A 36 -11.36 18.64 -5.77
N LEU A 37 -10.42 17.77 -5.41
CA LEU A 37 -10.59 16.63 -4.54
C LEU A 37 -9.61 16.71 -3.37
N PHE A 38 -10.00 16.11 -2.24
CA PHE A 38 -9.23 16.13 -1.01
C PHE A 38 -9.15 14.71 -0.42
N GLY A 39 -7.99 14.36 0.13
CA GLY A 39 -7.79 13.07 0.75
C GLY A 39 -6.54 13.00 1.61
N PHE A 40 -6.07 11.79 1.85
CA PHE A 40 -4.86 11.54 2.61
C PHE A 40 -4.10 10.32 2.11
N SER A 41 -2.83 10.21 2.54
CA SER A 41 -2.06 8.99 2.40
C SER A 41 -1.77 8.37 3.77
N THR A 42 -1.62 7.04 3.81
CA THR A 42 -1.26 6.32 5.04
C THR A 42 -0.42 5.07 4.76
N HIS A 43 0.50 4.78 5.69
CA HIS A 43 1.27 3.55 5.77
C HIS A 43 1.03 2.80 7.09
N SER A 44 0.22 3.37 7.98
CA SER A 44 -0.01 2.87 9.33
C SER A 44 -1.50 2.73 9.61
N ASN A 45 -1.88 1.72 10.38
CA ASN A 45 -3.28 1.48 10.81
C ASN A 45 -4.29 1.61 9.64
N MET A 46 -3.93 1.07 8.49
CA MET A 46 -4.62 1.34 7.22
C MET A 46 -6.09 0.95 7.27
N GLU A 47 -6.42 -0.21 7.84
CA GLU A 47 -7.80 -0.69 7.95
C GLU A 47 -8.64 0.28 8.78
N GLU A 48 -8.10 0.75 9.92
CA GLU A 48 -8.78 1.74 10.77
C GLU A 48 -8.97 3.08 10.06
N CYS A 49 -7.94 3.54 9.36
CA CYS A 49 -8.01 4.78 8.58
C CYS A 49 -9.06 4.69 7.47
N LEU A 50 -9.13 3.57 6.75
CA LEU A 50 -10.11 3.35 5.70
C LEU A 50 -11.53 3.23 6.26
N GLU A 51 -11.73 2.39 7.30
CA GLU A 51 -13.03 2.21 7.97
C GLU A 51 -13.58 3.53 8.52
N GLY A 52 -12.69 4.36 9.06
CA GLY A 52 -13.05 5.70 9.55
C GLY A 52 -13.34 6.68 8.42
N ALA A 53 -12.52 6.69 7.38
CA ALA A 53 -12.69 7.58 6.23
C ALA A 53 -13.99 7.31 5.46
N ALA A 54 -14.44 6.06 5.38
CA ALA A 54 -15.73 5.71 4.78
C ALA A 54 -16.92 6.42 5.43
N LYS A 55 -16.75 6.97 6.64
CA LYS A 55 -17.75 7.76 7.38
C LYS A 55 -17.57 9.28 7.20
N LEU A 56 -16.58 9.71 6.44
CA LEU A 56 -16.24 11.11 6.24
C LEU A 56 -16.58 11.56 4.81
N PRO A 57 -17.76 12.13 4.56
CA PRO A 57 -18.25 12.42 3.20
C PRO A 57 -17.47 13.55 2.49
N TRP A 58 -16.46 14.12 3.12
CA TRP A 58 -15.60 15.16 2.58
C TRP A 58 -14.22 14.65 2.14
N VAL A 59 -13.94 13.34 2.33
CA VAL A 59 -12.75 12.64 1.84
C VAL A 59 -13.08 12.01 0.50
N ASP A 60 -12.37 12.42 -0.55
CA ASP A 60 -12.62 11.96 -1.92
C ASP A 60 -11.63 10.85 -2.35
N GLY A 61 -10.45 10.79 -1.74
CA GLY A 61 -9.41 9.84 -2.15
C GLY A 61 -8.48 9.43 -1.03
N ILE A 62 -7.96 8.21 -1.12
CA ILE A 62 -6.99 7.67 -0.15
C ILE A 62 -5.90 6.95 -0.91
N MET A 63 -4.63 7.27 -0.57
CA MET A 63 -3.46 6.52 -1.02
C MET A 63 -2.94 5.69 0.15
N PHE A 64 -2.86 4.36 -0.01
CA PHE A 64 -2.50 3.46 1.08
C PHE A 64 -1.68 2.27 0.60
N THR A 65 -0.97 1.62 1.51
CA THR A 65 -0.24 0.39 1.18
C THR A 65 -1.23 -0.73 0.87
N TYR A 66 -1.21 -1.20 -0.38
CA TYR A 66 -2.06 -2.30 -0.82
C TYR A 66 -1.35 -3.18 -1.84
N ASN A 67 -1.32 -4.48 -1.59
CA ASN A 67 -0.58 -5.44 -2.39
C ASN A 67 -1.11 -6.86 -2.19
N TYR A 68 -0.53 -7.82 -2.90
CA TYR A 68 -0.90 -9.23 -2.85
C TYR A 68 -0.83 -9.87 -1.45
N ARG A 69 -0.07 -9.29 -0.51
CA ARG A 69 0.03 -9.77 0.88
C ARG A 69 -1.19 -9.37 1.71
N LEU A 70 -1.69 -8.14 1.50
CA LEU A 70 -2.75 -7.53 2.31
C LEU A 70 -4.15 -7.76 1.73
N MET A 71 -4.26 -7.91 0.41
CA MET A 71 -5.55 -8.00 -0.28
C MET A 71 -6.40 -9.21 0.12
N HIS A 72 -5.80 -10.21 0.75
CA HIS A 72 -6.49 -11.42 1.22
C HIS A 72 -6.95 -11.33 2.67
N GLU A 73 -6.44 -10.39 3.44
CA GLU A 73 -6.79 -10.18 4.84
C GLU A 73 -8.25 -9.74 4.98
N PRO A 74 -9.06 -10.42 5.81
CA PRO A 74 -10.50 -10.15 5.91
C PRO A 74 -10.83 -8.70 6.27
N ARG A 75 -10.09 -8.11 7.22
CA ARG A 75 -10.31 -6.73 7.66
C ARG A 75 -9.95 -5.73 6.57
N MET A 76 -8.83 -5.93 5.87
CA MET A 76 -8.46 -5.10 4.72
C MET A 76 -9.51 -5.16 3.62
N LYS A 77 -10.02 -6.36 3.30
CA LYS A 77 -11.12 -6.50 2.31
C LYS A 77 -12.36 -5.71 2.69
N ALA A 78 -12.76 -5.76 3.95
CA ALA A 78 -13.92 -5.04 4.46
C ALA A 78 -13.69 -3.52 4.42
N ALA A 79 -12.53 -3.04 4.84
CA ALA A 79 -12.16 -1.63 4.84
C ALA A 79 -12.11 -1.04 3.42
N VAL A 80 -11.49 -1.76 2.48
CA VAL A 80 -11.47 -1.38 1.04
C VAL A 80 -12.88 -1.34 0.46
N GLN A 81 -13.73 -2.32 0.82
CA GLN A 81 -15.12 -2.34 0.36
C GLN A 81 -15.90 -1.15 0.91
N ALA A 82 -15.76 -0.82 2.18
CA ALA A 82 -16.44 0.32 2.79
C ALA A 82 -16.08 1.64 2.11
N CYS A 83 -14.80 1.86 1.79
CA CYS A 83 -14.38 3.06 1.03
C CYS A 83 -14.94 3.07 -0.39
N TYR A 84 -14.92 1.93 -1.07
CA TYR A 84 -15.47 1.81 -2.42
C TYR A 84 -16.98 2.13 -2.45
N ASP A 85 -17.74 1.58 -1.50
CA ASP A 85 -19.18 1.83 -1.36
C ASP A 85 -19.49 3.29 -0.98
N ALA A 86 -18.57 3.96 -0.27
CA ALA A 86 -18.65 5.38 0.04
C ALA A 86 -18.23 6.29 -1.13
N GLY A 87 -17.81 5.74 -2.27
CA GLY A 87 -17.39 6.51 -3.45
C GLY A 87 -15.99 7.13 -3.32
N ILE A 88 -15.17 6.67 -2.39
CA ILE A 88 -13.79 7.15 -2.19
C ILE A 88 -12.86 6.49 -3.21
N GLY A 89 -12.12 7.30 -3.97
CA GLY A 89 -11.10 6.81 -4.90
C GLY A 89 -9.88 6.23 -4.17
N LEU A 90 -9.52 4.99 -4.48
CA LEU A 90 -8.44 4.27 -3.82
C LEU A 90 -7.21 4.16 -4.71
N THR A 91 -6.06 4.64 -4.23
CA THR A 91 -4.76 4.52 -4.88
C THR A 91 -3.86 3.56 -4.09
N ALA A 92 -3.45 2.47 -4.72
CA ALA A 92 -2.55 1.51 -4.11
C ALA A 92 -1.10 1.95 -4.24
N MET A 93 -0.33 1.93 -3.16
CA MET A 93 1.12 2.07 -3.16
C MET A 93 1.80 0.86 -2.53
N LYS A 94 3.13 0.75 -2.67
CA LYS A 94 3.93 -0.41 -2.22
C LYS A 94 3.39 -1.74 -2.75
N THR A 95 2.95 -1.73 -3.99
CA THR A 95 2.25 -2.83 -4.66
C THR A 95 3.13 -4.08 -4.87
N GLN A 96 4.46 -3.95 -4.83
CA GLN A 96 5.38 -5.09 -4.86
C GLN A 96 5.41 -5.89 -3.55
N GLY A 97 4.83 -5.35 -2.46
CA GLY A 97 4.70 -6.06 -1.18
C GLY A 97 6.02 -6.39 -0.50
N GLY A 98 6.95 -5.46 -0.55
CA GLY A 98 8.34 -5.63 -0.12
C GLY A 98 9.28 -5.75 -1.29
N GLY A 99 10.57 -5.55 -1.05
CA GLY A 99 11.63 -5.71 -2.04
C GLY A 99 11.88 -7.19 -2.38
N PRO A 100 12.96 -7.47 -3.10
CA PRO A 100 13.35 -8.82 -3.40
C PRO A 100 13.68 -9.56 -2.10
N VAL A 101 12.80 -10.42 -1.67
CA VAL A 101 13.13 -11.38 -0.63
C VAL A 101 14.09 -12.36 -1.28
N LYS A 102 15.32 -12.40 -0.82
CA LYS A 102 16.26 -13.46 -1.20
C LYS A 102 15.88 -14.73 -0.46
N SER A 103 14.90 -15.42 -0.98
CA SER A 103 14.60 -16.76 -0.52
C SER A 103 14.59 -17.64 -1.75
N ASP A 104 15.57 -18.51 -1.89
CA ASP A 104 15.56 -19.59 -2.89
C ASP A 104 14.53 -20.67 -2.47
N THR A 105 13.35 -20.21 -2.03
CA THR A 105 12.30 -21.12 -1.62
C THR A 105 11.69 -21.81 -2.85
N GLU A 106 11.26 -23.04 -2.67
CA GLU A 106 10.54 -23.78 -3.71
C GLU A 106 9.34 -23.01 -4.25
N SER A 107 8.66 -22.24 -3.39
CA SER A 107 7.54 -21.38 -3.78
C SER A 107 7.96 -20.23 -4.67
N GLU A 108 9.11 -19.64 -4.43
CA GLU A 108 9.63 -18.54 -5.26
C GLU A 108 10.01 -19.04 -6.65
N ILE A 109 10.73 -20.15 -6.71
CA ILE A 109 11.10 -20.79 -7.97
C ILE A 109 9.85 -21.19 -8.77
N LYS A 110 8.87 -21.81 -8.12
CA LYS A 110 7.59 -22.18 -8.74
C LYS A 110 6.81 -20.94 -9.22
N MET A 111 6.82 -19.86 -8.43
CA MET A 111 6.15 -18.61 -8.78
C MET A 111 6.79 -17.96 -10.02
N ALA A 112 8.10 -17.81 -10.01
CA ALA A 112 8.84 -17.24 -11.14
C ALA A 112 8.63 -18.07 -12.41
N GLY A 113 8.82 -19.39 -12.35
CA GLY A 113 8.62 -20.29 -13.49
C GLY A 113 7.20 -20.25 -14.05
N ARG A 114 6.19 -20.23 -13.17
CA ARG A 114 4.78 -20.15 -13.60
C ARG A 114 4.45 -18.86 -14.34
N PHE A 115 4.91 -17.72 -13.85
CA PHE A 115 4.61 -16.46 -14.49
C PHE A 115 5.43 -16.23 -15.75
N MET A 116 6.68 -16.66 -15.78
CA MET A 116 7.48 -16.67 -17.02
C MET A 116 6.83 -17.48 -18.14
N GLN A 117 6.26 -18.65 -17.83
CA GLN A 117 5.50 -19.46 -18.80
C GLN A 117 4.28 -18.75 -19.35
N LYS A 118 3.73 -17.78 -18.62
CA LYS A 118 2.61 -16.91 -19.05
C LYS A 118 3.05 -15.64 -19.77
N GLY A 119 4.35 -15.42 -19.94
CA GLY A 119 4.91 -14.28 -20.65
C GLY A 119 5.15 -13.03 -19.81
N PHE A 120 5.10 -13.12 -18.48
CA PHE A 120 5.37 -11.97 -17.59
C PHE A 120 6.15 -12.40 -16.34
N SER A 121 6.81 -11.43 -15.71
CA SER A 121 7.56 -11.67 -14.47
C SER A 121 6.67 -11.77 -13.24
N ASP A 122 7.21 -12.29 -12.13
CA ASP A 122 6.54 -12.28 -10.82
C ASP A 122 6.25 -10.87 -10.32
N ASN A 123 7.12 -9.88 -10.62
CA ASN A 123 6.87 -8.48 -10.29
C ASN A 123 5.68 -7.92 -11.06
N GLN A 124 5.54 -8.25 -12.34
CA GLN A 124 4.35 -7.90 -13.13
C GLN A 124 3.11 -8.58 -12.57
N ALA A 125 3.19 -9.88 -12.19
CA ALA A 125 2.08 -10.59 -11.57
C ALA A 125 1.60 -9.92 -10.27
N LYS A 126 2.51 -9.43 -9.42
CA LYS A 126 2.17 -8.68 -8.20
C LYS A 126 1.40 -7.39 -8.50
N LEU A 127 1.78 -6.64 -9.53
CA LEU A 127 1.03 -5.46 -10.00
C LEU A 127 -0.33 -5.85 -10.59
N MET A 128 -0.37 -6.88 -11.43
CA MET A 128 -1.61 -7.38 -12.05
C MET A 128 -2.62 -7.84 -11.00
N ALA A 129 -2.16 -8.44 -9.90
CA ALA A 129 -3.04 -8.83 -8.79
C ALA A 129 -3.79 -7.62 -8.21
N VAL A 130 -3.12 -6.48 -8.07
CA VAL A 130 -3.73 -5.23 -7.60
C VAL A 130 -4.63 -4.61 -8.66
N TRP A 131 -4.20 -4.57 -9.94
CA TRP A 131 -5.01 -4.06 -11.06
C TRP A 131 -6.32 -4.82 -11.28
N GLN A 132 -6.39 -6.08 -10.89
CA GLN A 132 -7.60 -6.88 -11.01
C GLN A 132 -8.63 -6.62 -9.91
N ASP A 133 -8.25 -5.92 -8.86
CA ASP A 133 -9.20 -5.44 -7.85
C ASP A 133 -9.89 -4.16 -8.36
N LYS A 134 -11.11 -4.31 -8.83
CA LYS A 134 -11.91 -3.21 -9.42
C LYS A 134 -12.18 -2.05 -8.47
N ARG A 135 -11.93 -2.20 -7.17
CA ARG A 135 -12.08 -1.17 -6.16
C ARG A 135 -10.89 -0.21 -6.12
N ILE A 136 -9.77 -0.62 -6.73
CA ILE A 136 -8.56 0.20 -6.82
C ILE A 136 -8.58 1.01 -8.10
N ALA A 137 -8.61 2.33 -7.96
CA ALA A 137 -8.69 3.26 -9.09
C ALA A 137 -7.33 3.51 -9.77
N SER A 138 -6.24 3.48 -8.99
CA SER A 138 -4.90 3.72 -9.50
C SER A 138 -3.81 3.04 -8.68
N ILE A 139 -2.62 2.91 -9.28
CA ILE A 139 -1.42 2.39 -8.62
C ILE A 139 -0.31 3.44 -8.68
N CYS A 140 0.29 3.71 -7.52
CA CYS A 140 1.52 4.48 -7.40
C CYS A 140 2.69 3.52 -7.19
N SER A 141 3.49 3.28 -8.22
CA SER A 141 4.65 2.38 -8.19
C SER A 141 5.93 3.14 -8.45
N GLN A 142 6.99 2.80 -7.73
CA GLN A 142 8.31 3.36 -7.95
C GLN A 142 8.87 2.91 -9.31
N MET A 143 9.37 3.85 -10.10
CA MET A 143 9.91 3.62 -11.45
C MET A 143 11.25 4.37 -11.60
N PRO A 144 12.33 3.88 -10.97
CA PRO A 144 13.61 4.59 -10.88
C PRO A 144 14.41 4.62 -12.20
N ASN A 145 14.03 3.80 -13.18
CA ASN A 145 14.67 3.72 -14.49
C ASN A 145 13.68 3.30 -15.58
N LEU A 146 14.09 3.45 -16.85
CA LEU A 146 13.24 3.16 -18.01
C LEU A 146 12.83 1.68 -18.10
N THR A 147 13.66 0.76 -17.64
CA THR A 147 13.33 -0.68 -17.65
C THR A 147 12.15 -0.98 -16.72
N ILE A 148 12.19 -0.46 -15.50
CA ILE A 148 11.10 -0.60 -14.54
C ILE A 148 9.84 0.12 -15.04
N LEU A 149 9.97 1.32 -15.61
CA LEU A 149 8.85 2.03 -16.22
C LEU A 149 8.18 1.18 -17.31
N ALA A 150 8.95 0.65 -18.25
CA ALA A 150 8.44 -0.17 -19.34
C ALA A 150 7.77 -1.46 -18.81
N THR A 151 8.39 -2.11 -17.84
CA THR A 151 7.86 -3.34 -17.22
C THR A 151 6.53 -3.07 -16.48
N ASN A 152 6.45 -1.97 -15.73
CA ASN A 152 5.22 -1.60 -15.02
C ASN A 152 4.11 -1.17 -16.00
N ALA A 153 4.46 -0.42 -17.06
CA ALA A 153 3.52 -0.05 -18.11
C ALA A 153 2.99 -1.29 -18.85
N ALA A 154 3.86 -2.25 -19.17
CA ALA A 154 3.45 -3.52 -19.76
C ALA A 154 2.47 -4.29 -18.87
N ALA A 155 2.69 -4.33 -17.54
CA ALA A 155 1.75 -4.94 -16.61
C ALA A 155 0.38 -4.24 -16.57
N ALA A 156 0.34 -2.91 -16.76
CA ALA A 156 -0.91 -2.13 -16.75
C ALA A 156 -1.77 -2.38 -18.00
N VAL A 157 -1.14 -2.66 -19.16
CA VAL A 157 -1.85 -2.95 -20.42
C VAL A 157 -2.08 -4.43 -20.66
N GLU A 158 -1.53 -5.31 -19.81
CA GLU A 158 -1.65 -6.76 -19.91
C GLU A 158 -3.11 -7.20 -19.76
N GLN A 159 -3.62 -7.93 -20.74
CA GLN A 159 -4.99 -8.41 -20.76
C GLN A 159 -5.16 -9.77 -20.08
N THR A 160 -4.07 -10.50 -19.85
CA THR A 160 -4.09 -11.80 -19.18
C THR A 160 -4.52 -11.64 -17.73
N ARG A 161 -5.56 -12.34 -17.33
CA ARG A 161 -6.00 -12.36 -15.94
C ARG A 161 -5.30 -13.44 -15.15
N LEU A 162 -4.88 -13.10 -13.93
CA LEU A 162 -4.42 -14.07 -12.96
C LEU A 162 -5.59 -14.99 -12.56
N SER A 163 -5.35 -16.29 -12.62
CA SER A 163 -6.31 -17.29 -12.18
C SER A 163 -6.37 -17.39 -10.65
N LYS A 164 -7.38 -18.09 -10.13
CA LYS A 164 -7.45 -18.39 -8.69
C LYS A 164 -6.20 -19.09 -8.18
N SER A 165 -5.59 -19.97 -8.97
CA SER A 165 -4.35 -20.65 -8.59
C SER A 165 -3.12 -19.72 -8.60
N ASP A 166 -3.10 -18.68 -9.44
CA ASP A 166 -2.06 -17.64 -9.41
C ASP A 166 -2.16 -16.80 -8.13
N HIS A 167 -3.35 -16.37 -7.77
CA HIS A 167 -3.61 -15.68 -6.50
C HIS A 167 -3.27 -16.55 -5.28
N ALA A 168 -3.61 -17.84 -5.32
CA ALA A 168 -3.25 -18.77 -4.25
C ALA A 168 -1.73 -18.93 -4.10
N LEU A 169 -0.99 -18.95 -5.22
CA LEU A 169 0.47 -19.00 -5.20
C LEU A 169 1.08 -17.72 -4.60
N LEU A 170 0.58 -16.54 -4.98
CA LEU A 170 0.99 -15.26 -4.39
C LEU A 170 0.69 -15.21 -2.89
N ALA A 171 -0.49 -15.68 -2.47
CA ALA A 171 -0.87 -15.72 -1.06
C ALA A 171 0.02 -16.69 -0.25
N ARG A 172 0.36 -17.84 -0.82
CA ARG A 172 1.31 -18.78 -0.21
C ARG A 172 2.69 -18.16 -0.04
N TYR A 173 3.23 -17.53 -1.08
CA TYR A 173 4.49 -16.80 -1.02
C TYR A 173 4.46 -15.69 0.03
N ALA A 174 3.35 -14.93 0.10
CA ALA A 174 3.15 -13.91 1.13
C ALA A 174 3.26 -14.49 2.56
N LYS A 175 2.69 -15.66 2.80
CA LYS A 175 2.74 -16.35 4.09
C LYS A 175 4.14 -16.85 4.42
N GLU A 176 4.83 -17.48 3.48
CA GLU A 176 6.18 -18.01 3.67
C GLU A 176 7.21 -16.92 3.94
N THR A 177 7.02 -15.74 3.38
CA THR A 177 7.92 -14.58 3.54
C THR A 177 7.37 -13.50 4.49
N SER A 178 6.43 -13.85 5.38
CA SER A 178 5.78 -12.88 6.28
C SER A 178 6.72 -12.33 7.36
N GLY A 179 7.75 -13.08 7.76
CA GLY A 179 8.73 -12.65 8.76
C GLY A 179 9.55 -11.42 8.34
N ASP A 180 9.71 -11.21 7.04
CA ASP A 180 10.48 -10.10 6.46
C ASP A 180 9.59 -8.94 5.97
N TYR A 181 8.33 -8.90 6.40
CA TYR A 181 7.36 -7.91 5.97
C TYR A 181 6.64 -7.23 7.13
N CYS A 182 6.63 -5.90 7.16
CA CYS A 182 5.85 -5.10 8.09
C CYS A 182 4.64 -4.48 7.37
N ALA A 183 3.44 -4.86 7.79
CA ALA A 183 2.18 -4.33 7.25
C ALA A 183 1.83 -2.92 7.76
N GLY A 184 2.53 -2.42 8.78
CA GLY A 184 2.27 -1.10 9.38
C GLY A 184 1.06 -1.06 10.32
N CYS A 185 0.60 -2.19 10.84
CA CYS A 185 -0.48 -2.27 11.83
C CYS A 185 0.01 -1.86 13.23
N GLU A 186 0.35 -0.60 13.40
CA GLU A 186 0.99 -0.02 14.59
C GLU A 186 0.23 -0.33 15.88
N ARG A 187 -1.10 -0.25 15.85
CA ARG A 187 -1.94 -0.50 17.02
C ARG A 187 -1.75 -1.90 17.60
N LEU A 188 -1.68 -2.93 16.74
CA LEU A 188 -1.49 -4.31 17.20
C LEU A 188 -0.16 -4.50 17.92
N CYS A 189 0.91 -3.88 17.43
CA CYS A 189 2.22 -3.93 18.06
C CYS A 189 2.23 -3.15 19.38
N SER A 190 1.55 -2.01 19.43
CA SER A 190 1.53 -1.13 20.60
C SER A 190 0.68 -1.68 21.76
N GLU A 191 -0.28 -2.56 21.49
CA GLU A 191 -1.10 -3.22 22.52
C GLU A 191 -0.30 -4.24 23.35
N VAL A 192 0.82 -4.74 22.82
CA VAL A 192 1.64 -5.81 23.45
C VAL A 192 2.70 -5.24 24.39
N LEU A 193 3.16 -4.02 24.14
CA LEU A 193 4.24 -3.38 24.92
C LEU A 193 3.89 -1.94 25.31
N PRO A 194 4.56 -1.38 26.34
CA PRO A 194 4.37 0.01 26.70
C PRO A 194 4.61 0.95 25.52
N LYS A 195 3.80 2.01 25.39
CA LYS A 195 3.79 2.98 24.29
C LYS A 195 5.13 3.65 23.95
N ARG A 196 6.17 3.44 24.75
CA ARG A 196 7.51 4.01 24.55
C ARG A 196 8.36 3.26 23.52
N VAL A 197 7.94 2.06 23.10
CA VAL A 197 8.73 1.25 22.15
C VAL A 197 8.07 1.32 20.77
N PRO A 198 8.69 1.95 19.77
CA PRO A 198 8.12 2.09 18.42
C PRO A 198 8.29 0.79 17.62
N ILE A 199 7.63 -0.30 18.05
CA ILE A 199 7.84 -1.65 17.49
C ILE A 199 7.57 -1.68 15.98
N SER A 200 6.47 -1.08 15.52
CA SER A 200 6.13 -1.12 14.10
C SER A 200 7.17 -0.40 13.24
N ASP A 201 7.77 0.66 13.76
CA ASP A 201 8.82 1.40 13.05
C ASP A 201 10.13 0.62 13.04
N VAL A 202 10.50 -0.03 14.15
CA VAL A 202 11.65 -0.94 14.21
C VAL A 202 11.48 -2.10 13.24
N MET A 203 10.31 -2.75 13.22
CA MET A 203 10.01 -3.83 12.28
C MET A 203 10.04 -3.35 10.82
N ARG A 204 9.66 -2.11 10.57
CA ARG A 204 9.78 -1.48 9.25
C ARG A 204 11.24 -1.26 8.86
N CYS A 205 12.09 -0.83 9.78
CA CYS A 205 13.54 -0.74 9.53
C CYS A 205 14.13 -2.11 9.18
N LEU A 206 13.74 -3.17 9.90
CA LEU A 206 14.15 -4.54 9.60
C LEU A 206 13.66 -4.99 8.21
N MET A 207 12.43 -4.65 7.83
CA MET A 207 11.91 -4.92 6.49
C MET A 207 12.74 -4.20 5.41
N TYR A 208 13.11 -2.94 5.61
CA TYR A 208 13.96 -2.21 4.68
C TYR A 208 15.35 -2.85 4.57
N PHE A 209 15.91 -3.28 5.70
CA PHE A 209 17.22 -3.93 5.76
C PHE A 209 17.21 -5.30 5.07
N HIS A 210 16.32 -6.20 5.48
CA HIS A 210 16.29 -7.60 5.02
C HIS A 210 15.59 -7.77 3.68
N SER A 211 14.38 -7.21 3.54
CA SER A 211 13.51 -7.45 2.39
C SER A 211 13.81 -6.50 1.22
N TYR A 212 14.00 -5.21 1.49
CA TYR A 212 14.31 -4.21 0.46
C TYR A 212 15.80 -4.16 0.11
N GLN A 213 16.67 -4.60 1.03
CA GLN A 213 18.13 -4.42 0.95
C GLN A 213 18.53 -2.95 0.77
N ASP A 214 17.70 -2.05 1.24
CA ASP A 214 17.95 -0.62 1.27
C ASP A 214 18.48 -0.22 2.65
N PHE A 215 19.79 -0.39 2.83
CA PHE A 215 20.48 -0.09 4.10
C PHE A 215 20.44 1.40 4.45
N GLY A 216 20.45 2.27 3.41
CA GLY A 216 20.35 3.72 3.59
C GLY A 216 18.99 4.11 4.17
N LEU A 217 17.91 3.62 3.59
CA LEU A 217 16.55 3.85 4.06
C LEU A 217 16.31 3.23 5.45
N ALA A 218 16.81 2.01 5.69
CA ALA A 218 16.71 1.36 6.99
C ALA A 218 17.37 2.21 8.09
N ARG A 219 18.61 2.68 7.84
CA ARG A 219 19.37 3.51 8.77
C ARG A 219 18.70 4.86 9.01
N SER A 220 18.37 5.60 7.95
CA SER A 220 17.73 6.91 8.07
C SER A 220 16.38 6.84 8.80
N THR A 221 15.59 5.80 8.57
CA THR A 221 14.34 5.57 9.29
C THR A 221 14.61 5.28 10.77
N PHE A 222 15.60 4.45 11.08
CA PHE A 222 15.97 4.13 12.47
C PHE A 222 16.46 5.35 13.25
N GLU A 223 17.26 6.22 12.63
CA GLU A 223 17.78 7.45 13.24
C GLU A 223 16.68 8.48 13.56
N THR A 224 15.50 8.38 12.94
CA THR A 224 14.34 9.25 13.22
C THR A 224 13.42 8.73 14.32
N LEU A 225 13.69 7.53 14.87
CA LEU A 225 12.86 6.98 15.94
C LEU A 225 13.03 7.79 17.24
N PRO A 226 11.92 7.97 18.00
CA PRO A 226 12.02 8.62 19.30
C PRO A 226 12.87 7.76 20.24
N THR A 227 13.84 8.40 20.90
CA THR A 227 14.70 7.80 21.94
C THR A 227 13.97 7.65 23.27
#